data_4a06c9b61820099d59fee3bd15397964
#
_entry.id   4a06c9b61820099d59fee3bd15397964
#
_cell.length_a   1.000
_cell.length_b   1.000
_cell.length_c   1.000
_cell.angle_alpha   90.00
_cell.angle_beta   90.00
_cell.angle_gamma   90.00
#
_symmetry.space_group_name_H-M   'P 1'
#
loop_
_entity.id
_entity.type
_entity.pdbx_description
1 polymer ?
#
loop_
_entity_poly.entity_id
_entity_poly.type
_entity_poly.pdbx_seq_one_letter_code
_entity_poly.pdbx_strand_id
1 'polypeptide(L)'
;TPSGYPGTDMPSAQEEKVISDLGPMLRAAGLRTQIFAYDHNWTEHPNDVAATPPDETADINAYPQNVLNSPAAKYVTGVAYHCYFGDPSAMTTLHNQFPDKAIYFTECSGSQSADPANTFSDTLKWHARNLIIGSPRNWAETVINWNLALDPSGGPHVGGCATCTPIVTVGPGDTVT
;
A
#
# COMPACT_ATOMS: atom_id res chain seq x y z
N THR A 1 4.07 8.03 -6.52
CA THR A 1 5.49 7.63 -6.59
C THR A 1 6.04 7.88 -7.99
N PRO A 2 7.32 8.27 -8.15
CA PRO A 2 7.93 8.46 -9.45
C PRO A 2 8.26 7.16 -10.20
N SER A 3 7.90 6.01 -9.71
CA SER A 3 8.35 4.68 -10.14
C SER A 3 7.67 4.10 -11.40
N GLY A 4 7.22 4.90 -12.35
CA GLY A 4 6.75 4.39 -13.65
C GLY A 4 5.34 3.78 -13.67
N TYR A 5 4.68 3.65 -12.53
CA TYR A 5 3.26 3.32 -12.43
C TYR A 5 2.43 4.60 -12.39
N PRO A 6 1.16 4.55 -12.84
CA PRO A 6 0.26 5.67 -12.64
C PRO A 6 0.20 6.05 -11.17
N GLY A 7 0.59 7.27 -10.84
CA GLY A 7 0.64 7.77 -9.48
C GLY A 7 0.50 9.27 -9.46
N THR A 8 0.33 9.82 -8.28
CA THR A 8 0.27 11.26 -8.05
C THR A 8 1.50 11.68 -7.26
N ASP A 9 2.24 12.63 -7.79
CA ASP A 9 3.26 13.33 -7.01
C ASP A 9 2.54 14.29 -6.06
N MET A 10 2.47 13.90 -4.79
CA MET A 10 1.69 14.63 -3.78
C MET A 10 2.49 14.66 -2.47
N PRO A 11 3.13 15.76 -2.11
CA PRO A 11 3.69 15.97 -0.78
C PRO A 11 2.62 15.86 0.31
N SER A 12 3.03 15.50 1.54
CA SER A 12 2.09 15.32 2.67
C SER A 12 1.22 16.55 2.91
N ALA A 13 1.75 17.75 2.74
CA ALA A 13 0.99 19.00 2.87
C ALA A 13 -0.15 19.14 1.87
N GLN A 14 -0.03 18.56 0.68
CA GLN A 14 -1.14 18.54 -0.30
C GLN A 14 -2.19 17.52 0.10
N GLU A 15 -1.80 16.31 0.56
CA GLU A 15 -2.73 15.34 1.10
C GLU A 15 -3.50 15.89 2.30
N GLU A 16 -2.81 16.55 3.23
CA GLU A 16 -3.42 17.25 4.36
C GLU A 16 -4.49 18.25 3.93
N LYS A 17 -4.21 19.00 2.87
CA LYS A 17 -5.20 19.95 2.32
C LYS A 17 -6.39 19.23 1.71
N VAL A 18 -6.17 18.21 0.91
CA VAL A 18 -7.25 17.39 0.32
C VAL A 18 -8.12 16.79 1.42
N ILE A 19 -7.53 16.20 2.46
CA ILE A 19 -8.26 15.61 3.59
C ILE A 19 -9.04 16.68 4.35
N SER A 20 -8.46 17.87 4.57
CA SER A 20 -9.10 18.97 5.27
C SER A 20 -10.31 19.54 4.51
N ASP A 21 -10.28 19.48 3.19
CA ASP A 21 -11.40 19.88 2.34
C ASP A 21 -12.46 18.75 2.24
N LEU A 22 -12.02 17.51 2.01
CA LEU A 22 -12.89 16.35 1.79
C LEU A 22 -13.63 15.90 3.07
N GLY A 23 -12.95 15.87 4.21
CA GLY A 23 -13.52 15.37 5.45
C GLY A 23 -14.80 16.05 5.89
N PRO A 24 -14.86 17.42 5.92
CA PRO A 24 -16.11 18.14 6.18
C PRO A 24 -17.19 17.88 5.14
N MET A 25 -16.82 17.74 3.86
CA MET A 25 -17.79 17.48 2.78
C MET A 25 -18.47 16.12 2.94
N LEU A 26 -17.70 15.07 3.26
CA LEU A 26 -18.25 13.75 3.53
C LEU A 26 -19.23 13.77 4.73
N ARG A 27 -18.85 14.45 5.80
CA ARG A 27 -19.72 14.62 6.98
C ARG A 27 -20.99 15.41 6.66
N ALA A 28 -20.88 16.49 5.92
CA ALA A 28 -22.03 17.32 5.52
C ALA A 28 -23.00 16.55 4.60
N ALA A 29 -22.47 15.62 3.78
CA ALA A 29 -23.26 14.74 2.94
C ALA A 29 -23.88 13.54 3.71
N GLY A 30 -23.65 13.42 5.02
CA GLY A 30 -24.13 12.31 5.85
C GLY A 30 -23.44 10.98 5.55
N LEU A 31 -22.29 11.01 4.87
CA LEU A 31 -21.53 9.81 4.51
C LEU A 31 -20.64 9.36 5.67
N ARG A 32 -20.57 8.04 5.87
CA ARG A 32 -19.67 7.40 6.84
C ARG A 32 -18.39 6.86 6.19
N THR A 33 -18.05 7.39 5.02
CA THR A 33 -16.82 7.03 4.30
C THR A 33 -15.62 7.40 5.15
N GLN A 34 -14.73 6.43 5.34
CA GLN A 34 -13.48 6.61 6.06
C GLN A 34 -12.38 7.10 5.10
N ILE A 35 -11.46 7.89 5.63
CA ILE A 35 -10.29 8.36 4.90
C ILE A 35 -9.06 7.64 5.47
N PHE A 36 -8.33 6.96 4.62
CA PHE A 36 -7.01 6.40 4.90
C PHE A 36 -5.97 7.29 4.24
N ALA A 37 -4.90 7.57 4.96
CA ALA A 37 -3.80 8.37 4.46
C ALA A 37 -2.64 7.52 3.95
N TYR A 38 -1.75 8.08 3.16
CA TYR A 38 -0.49 7.54 2.68
C TYR A 38 -0.66 6.53 1.53
N ASP A 39 -1.18 5.33 1.79
CA ASP A 39 -1.44 4.26 0.81
C ASP A 39 -0.22 3.91 -0.05
N HIS A 40 0.92 3.62 0.61
CA HIS A 40 2.21 3.33 -0.02
C HIS A 40 3.04 2.32 0.78
N ASN A 41 4.28 2.07 0.38
CA ASN A 41 5.17 1.06 0.96
C ASN A 41 5.40 1.24 2.47
N TRP A 42 5.82 0.16 3.15
CA TRP A 42 6.22 0.23 4.56
C TRP A 42 7.33 1.25 4.82
N THR A 43 8.25 1.40 3.87
CA THR A 43 9.24 2.48 3.83
C THR A 43 9.48 2.89 2.38
N GLU A 44 10.06 4.07 2.18
CA GLU A 44 10.33 4.57 0.84
C GLU A 44 11.41 3.76 0.12
N HIS A 45 11.17 3.46 -1.15
CA HIS A 45 12.15 2.80 -1.98
C HIS A 45 13.29 3.79 -2.34
N PRO A 46 14.57 3.37 -2.32
CA PRO A 46 15.69 4.26 -2.64
C PRO A 46 15.58 5.00 -3.98
N ASN A 47 14.95 4.37 -4.98
CA ASN A 47 14.73 5.01 -6.28
C ASN A 47 13.69 6.14 -6.19
N ASP A 48 12.69 6.00 -5.32
CA ASP A 48 11.69 7.04 -5.09
C ASP A 48 12.32 8.20 -4.35
N VAL A 49 13.13 7.92 -3.33
CA VAL A 49 13.93 8.95 -2.63
C VAL A 49 14.87 9.68 -3.58
N ALA A 50 15.55 8.95 -4.47
CA ALA A 50 16.47 9.55 -5.45
C ALA A 50 15.76 10.41 -6.53
N ALA A 51 14.50 10.13 -6.79
CA ALA A 51 13.69 10.88 -7.74
C ALA A 51 12.92 12.06 -7.09
N THR A 52 12.87 12.10 -5.75
CA THR A 52 12.20 13.16 -5.00
C THR A 52 13.05 14.43 -4.99
N PRO A 53 12.48 15.62 -5.18
CA PRO A 53 13.19 16.87 -5.03
C PRO A 53 13.87 16.98 -3.65
N PRO A 54 15.10 17.55 -3.56
CA PRO A 54 15.85 17.59 -2.30
C PRO A 54 15.13 18.27 -1.13
N ASP A 55 14.28 19.24 -1.41
CA ASP A 55 13.47 19.95 -0.41
C ASP A 55 12.26 19.13 0.09
N GLU A 56 11.89 18.06 -0.61
CA GLU A 56 10.80 17.14 -0.21
C GLU A 56 11.32 15.84 0.43
N THR A 57 12.63 15.60 0.47
CA THR A 57 13.20 14.33 1.00
C THR A 57 12.85 14.10 2.47
N ALA A 58 12.76 15.16 3.28
CA ALA A 58 12.35 15.03 4.69
C ALA A 58 10.87 14.68 4.82
N ASP A 59 10.03 15.17 3.93
CA ASP A 59 8.60 14.89 3.89
C ASP A 59 8.33 13.42 3.57
N ILE A 60 8.94 12.91 2.50
CA ILE A 60 8.73 11.52 2.06
C ILE A 60 9.10 10.49 3.15
N ASN A 61 10.15 10.74 3.92
CA ASN A 61 10.57 9.85 5.01
C ASN A 61 9.68 9.91 6.26
N ALA A 62 8.87 10.94 6.42
CA ALA A 62 8.00 11.16 7.57
C ALA A 62 6.52 11.35 7.17
N TYR A 63 6.17 10.96 5.96
CA TYR A 63 4.89 11.26 5.35
C TYR A 63 3.67 10.90 6.23
N PRO A 64 3.50 9.65 6.71
CA PRO A 64 2.37 9.31 7.56
C PRO A 64 2.33 10.13 8.85
N GLN A 65 3.51 10.37 9.44
CA GLN A 65 3.63 11.17 10.66
C GLN A 65 3.23 12.63 10.44
N ASN A 66 3.62 13.21 9.29
CA ASN A 66 3.27 14.59 8.95
C ASN A 66 1.76 14.74 8.85
N VAL A 67 1.08 13.87 8.11
CA VAL A 67 -0.38 13.87 7.98
C VAL A 67 -1.06 13.70 9.34
N LEU A 68 -0.59 12.75 10.17
CA LEU A 68 -1.19 12.47 11.48
C LEU A 68 -0.90 13.54 12.55
N ASN A 69 0.14 14.34 12.39
CA ASN A 69 0.44 15.48 13.24
C ASN A 69 -0.28 16.78 12.80
N SER A 70 -0.93 16.77 11.64
CA SER A 70 -1.61 17.93 11.09
C SER A 70 -3.05 18.08 11.60
N PRO A 71 -3.68 19.25 11.37
CA PRO A 71 -5.11 19.42 11.64
C PRO A 71 -6.03 18.49 10.84
N ALA A 72 -5.56 17.89 9.75
CA ALA A 72 -6.28 16.92 8.93
C ALA A 72 -6.51 15.59 9.67
N ALA A 73 -5.66 15.25 10.63
CA ALA A 73 -5.68 13.98 11.38
C ALA A 73 -7.06 13.63 12.00
N LYS A 74 -7.87 14.63 12.34
CA LYS A 74 -9.24 14.44 12.88
C LYS A 74 -10.21 13.81 11.87
N TYR A 75 -9.86 13.78 10.59
CA TYR A 75 -10.64 13.16 9.51
C TYR A 75 -10.04 11.84 9.05
N VAL A 76 -8.81 11.55 9.44
CA VAL A 76 -8.09 10.32 9.09
C VAL A 76 -8.44 9.22 10.07
N THR A 77 -8.97 8.12 9.58
CA THR A 77 -9.27 6.91 10.38
C THR A 77 -8.00 6.12 10.63
N GLY A 78 -7.12 6.02 9.65
CA GLY A 78 -5.89 5.25 9.75
C GLY A 78 -4.96 5.47 8.57
N VAL A 79 -3.87 4.71 8.56
CA VAL A 79 -2.84 4.75 7.53
C VAL A 79 -2.81 3.42 6.78
N ALA A 80 -2.73 3.50 5.46
CA ALA A 80 -2.68 2.35 4.57
C ALA A 80 -1.26 2.08 4.10
N TYR A 81 -0.90 0.80 3.98
CA TYR A 81 0.43 0.36 3.60
C TYR A 81 0.44 -0.66 2.47
N HIS A 82 1.51 -0.63 1.68
CA HIS A 82 1.87 -1.60 0.65
C HIS A 82 3.19 -2.32 1.00
N CYS A 83 3.49 -3.41 0.29
CA CYS A 83 4.58 -4.32 0.63
C CYS A 83 5.84 -4.18 -0.22
N TYR A 84 5.86 -3.32 -1.20
CA TYR A 84 6.88 -3.37 -2.26
C TYR A 84 8.27 -2.92 -1.81
N PHE A 85 8.35 -2.27 -0.65
CA PHE A 85 9.63 -1.99 0.00
C PHE A 85 9.47 -1.83 1.53
N GLY A 86 10.52 -2.23 2.28
CA GLY A 86 10.53 -2.15 3.73
C GLY A 86 10.11 -3.44 4.42
N ASP A 87 9.65 -3.31 5.66
CA ASP A 87 9.31 -4.43 6.55
C ASP A 87 8.04 -4.10 7.34
N PRO A 88 7.17 -5.08 7.65
CA PRO A 88 5.93 -4.86 8.38
C PRO A 88 6.08 -4.13 9.73
N SER A 89 7.27 -4.16 10.35
CA SER A 89 7.53 -3.47 11.64
C SER A 89 7.36 -1.95 11.56
N ALA A 90 7.40 -1.36 10.36
CA ALA A 90 7.09 0.06 10.16
C ALA A 90 5.68 0.41 10.65
N MET A 91 4.72 -0.50 10.48
CA MET A 91 3.34 -0.35 10.97
C MET A 91 3.30 -0.30 12.51
N THR A 92 4.07 -1.16 13.20
CA THR A 92 4.22 -1.09 14.66
C THR A 92 4.86 0.23 15.11
N THR A 93 5.85 0.72 14.37
CA THR A 93 6.49 2.01 14.68
C THR A 93 5.49 3.14 14.62
N LEU A 94 4.63 3.17 13.59
CA LEU A 94 3.58 4.18 13.47
C LEU A 94 2.50 4.02 14.55
N HIS A 95 2.03 2.79 14.78
CA HIS A 95 1.02 2.51 15.81
C HIS A 95 1.46 2.96 17.21
N ASN A 96 2.72 2.76 17.57
CA ASN A 96 3.25 3.20 18.86
C ASN A 96 3.24 4.73 19.03
N GLN A 97 3.30 5.49 17.93
CA GLN A 97 3.22 6.95 17.94
C GLN A 97 1.78 7.45 17.93
N PHE A 98 0.88 6.72 17.25
CA PHE A 98 -0.53 7.09 17.04
C PHE A 98 -1.46 5.90 17.34
N PRO A 99 -1.58 5.47 18.61
CA PRO A 99 -2.27 4.23 18.96
C PRO A 99 -3.80 4.29 18.77
N ASP A 100 -4.35 5.47 18.54
CA ASP A 100 -5.76 5.71 18.21
C ASP A 100 -6.05 5.63 16.70
N LYS A 101 -5.03 5.44 15.88
CA LYS A 101 -5.16 5.32 14.42
C LYS A 101 -5.07 3.87 13.99
N ALA A 102 -6.00 3.46 13.16
CA ALA A 102 -5.99 2.14 12.55
C ALA A 102 -4.83 1.98 11.55
N ILE A 103 -4.36 0.77 11.39
CA ILE A 103 -3.38 0.40 10.37
C ILE A 103 -4.08 -0.52 9.37
N TYR A 104 -3.98 -0.19 8.10
CA TYR A 104 -4.53 -0.99 7.01
C TYR A 104 -3.39 -1.46 6.11
N PHE A 105 -3.48 -2.70 5.68
CA PHE A 105 -2.59 -3.21 4.65
C PHE A 105 -3.42 -3.42 3.38
N THR A 106 -3.22 -2.57 2.38
CA THR A 106 -4.17 -2.35 1.28
C THR A 106 -3.71 -2.90 -0.05
N GLU A 107 -2.42 -3.20 -0.21
CA GLU A 107 -1.93 -3.76 -1.47
C GLU A 107 -0.64 -4.54 -1.31
N CYS A 108 -0.59 -5.70 -1.93
CA CYS A 108 0.63 -6.45 -2.21
C CYS A 108 0.40 -7.45 -3.33
N SER A 109 1.32 -7.54 -4.27
CA SER A 109 1.34 -8.59 -5.28
C SER A 109 2.53 -9.52 -5.04
N GLY A 110 2.34 -10.81 -5.28
CA GLY A 110 3.46 -11.68 -5.56
C GLY A 110 4.14 -11.28 -6.88
N SER A 111 5.35 -11.73 -7.07
CA SER A 111 6.11 -11.52 -8.30
C SER A 111 6.70 -12.83 -8.79
N GLN A 112 6.87 -12.94 -10.10
CA GLN A 112 7.57 -14.11 -10.67
C GLN A 112 8.98 -14.18 -10.10
N SER A 113 9.36 -15.36 -9.61
CA SER A 113 10.74 -15.64 -9.19
C SER A 113 11.69 -15.65 -10.38
N ALA A 114 12.98 -15.42 -10.13
CA ALA A 114 14.02 -15.54 -11.15
C ALA A 114 14.03 -16.95 -11.81
N ASP A 115 13.69 -17.99 -11.04
CA ASP A 115 13.33 -19.31 -11.55
C ASP A 115 11.82 -19.49 -11.51
N PRO A 116 11.13 -19.55 -12.67
CA PRO A 116 9.67 -19.69 -12.72
C PRO A 116 9.13 -20.92 -11.96
N ALA A 117 9.91 -22.00 -11.86
CA ALA A 117 9.51 -23.21 -11.14
C ALA A 117 9.34 -22.96 -9.63
N ASN A 118 10.00 -21.95 -9.09
CA ASN A 118 9.94 -21.57 -7.68
C ASN A 118 8.93 -20.46 -7.37
N THR A 119 8.29 -19.87 -8.37
CA THR A 119 7.40 -18.70 -8.19
C THR A 119 6.34 -18.97 -7.13
N PHE A 120 5.62 -20.08 -7.22
CA PHE A 120 4.57 -20.40 -6.25
C PHE A 120 5.13 -20.56 -4.83
N SER A 121 6.20 -21.36 -4.66
CA SER A 121 6.75 -21.63 -3.33
C SER A 121 7.34 -20.38 -2.66
N ASP A 122 7.99 -19.53 -3.44
CA ASP A 122 8.61 -18.32 -2.94
C ASP A 122 7.54 -17.27 -2.59
N THR A 123 6.54 -17.07 -3.46
CA THR A 123 5.41 -16.21 -3.18
C THR A 123 4.64 -16.69 -1.94
N LEU A 124 4.34 -17.97 -1.83
CA LEU A 124 3.64 -18.53 -0.68
C LEU A 124 4.39 -18.30 0.63
N LYS A 125 5.69 -18.59 0.67
CA LYS A 125 6.53 -18.37 1.86
C LYS A 125 6.58 -16.91 2.25
N TRP A 126 6.75 -16.04 1.26
CA TRP A 126 6.84 -14.61 1.49
C TRP A 126 5.50 -14.03 1.99
N HIS A 127 4.39 -14.40 1.36
CA HIS A 127 3.04 -13.99 1.77
C HIS A 127 2.70 -14.50 3.17
N ALA A 128 2.95 -15.79 3.45
CA ALA A 128 2.70 -16.34 4.77
C ALA A 128 3.46 -15.56 5.84
N ARG A 129 4.75 -15.28 5.62
CA ARG A 129 5.59 -14.59 6.58
C ARG A 129 5.20 -13.12 6.77
N ASN A 130 5.03 -12.37 5.69
CA ASN A 130 4.92 -10.91 5.75
C ASN A 130 3.47 -10.42 5.76
N LEU A 131 2.56 -11.11 5.05
CA LEU A 131 1.17 -10.68 4.95
C LEU A 131 0.29 -11.39 5.96
N ILE A 132 0.19 -12.72 5.89
CA ILE A 132 -0.78 -13.47 6.69
C ILE A 132 -0.42 -13.43 8.18
N ILE A 133 0.88 -13.49 8.51
CA ILE A 133 1.39 -13.47 9.88
C ILE A 133 1.95 -12.09 10.23
N GLY A 134 2.82 -11.54 9.38
CA GLY A 134 3.57 -10.32 9.67
C GLY A 134 2.69 -9.10 9.79
N SER A 135 1.79 -8.85 8.86
CA SER A 135 0.96 -7.65 8.88
C SER A 135 0.02 -7.61 10.09
N PRO A 136 -0.77 -8.66 10.42
CA PRO A 136 -1.59 -8.65 11.64
C PRO A 136 -0.78 -8.55 12.94
N ARG A 137 0.40 -9.14 13.00
CA ARG A 137 1.30 -9.00 14.17
C ARG A 137 1.86 -7.59 14.31
N ASN A 138 1.81 -6.79 13.26
CA ASN A 138 2.20 -5.39 13.23
C ASN A 138 0.98 -4.46 13.08
N TRP A 139 -0.14 -4.85 13.72
CA TRP A 139 -1.35 -4.03 13.89
C TRP A 139 -2.22 -3.83 12.65
N ALA A 140 -1.94 -4.48 11.52
CA ALA A 140 -2.81 -4.36 10.36
C ALA A 140 -4.18 -5.01 10.60
N GLU A 141 -5.24 -4.24 10.42
CA GLU A 141 -6.63 -4.67 10.53
C GLU A 141 -7.14 -5.35 9.24
N THR A 142 -6.46 -5.11 8.12
CA THR A 142 -6.76 -5.70 6.82
C THR A 142 -5.49 -6.23 6.16
N VAL A 143 -5.66 -7.23 5.29
CA VAL A 143 -4.62 -7.67 4.34
C VAL A 143 -5.28 -7.86 2.99
N ILE A 144 -4.96 -6.97 2.04
CA ILE A 144 -5.53 -6.98 0.70
C ILE A 144 -4.42 -7.26 -0.31
N ASN A 145 -4.64 -8.28 -1.13
CA ASN A 145 -3.74 -8.62 -2.21
C ASN A 145 -4.17 -8.00 -3.54
N TRP A 146 -3.19 -7.71 -4.36
CA TRP A 146 -3.27 -7.36 -5.76
C TRP A 146 -2.71 -8.53 -6.58
N ASN A 147 -3.38 -9.21 -7.49
CA ASN A 147 -4.74 -9.21 -7.97
C ASN A 147 -5.47 -10.47 -7.45
N LEU A 148 -6.82 -10.48 -7.52
CA LEU A 148 -7.56 -11.69 -7.19
C LEU A 148 -7.31 -12.78 -8.23
N ALA A 149 -7.45 -12.47 -9.52
CA ALA A 149 -7.33 -13.43 -10.60
C ALA A 149 -6.67 -12.82 -11.84
N LEU A 150 -5.78 -13.59 -12.47
CA LEU A 150 -5.16 -13.26 -13.75
C LEU A 150 -5.16 -14.50 -14.64
N ASP A 151 -4.94 -14.32 -15.93
CA ASP A 151 -4.69 -15.43 -16.85
C ASP A 151 -3.25 -15.99 -16.71
N PRO A 152 -2.92 -17.12 -17.36
CA PRO A 152 -1.58 -17.72 -17.28
C PRO A 152 -0.44 -16.83 -17.79
N SER A 153 -0.75 -15.77 -18.55
CA SER A 153 0.22 -14.78 -19.04
C SER A 153 0.34 -13.55 -18.12
N GLY A 154 -0.42 -13.51 -17.03
CA GLY A 154 -0.45 -12.37 -16.12
C GLY A 154 -1.40 -11.25 -16.53
N GLY A 155 -2.27 -11.51 -17.51
CA GLY A 155 -3.28 -10.53 -17.98
C GLY A 155 -4.65 -10.68 -17.32
N PRO A 156 -5.58 -9.78 -17.65
CA PRO A 156 -5.41 -8.64 -18.55
C PRO A 156 -4.69 -7.47 -17.87
N HIS A 157 -3.81 -6.80 -18.61
CA HIS A 157 -3.22 -5.54 -18.18
C HIS A 157 -2.90 -4.64 -19.41
N VAL A 158 -2.93 -3.33 -19.19
CA VAL A 158 -2.49 -2.33 -20.17
C VAL A 158 -1.46 -1.43 -19.46
N GLY A 159 -0.18 -1.80 -19.61
CA GLY A 159 0.88 -1.25 -18.75
C GLY A 159 0.81 -1.83 -17.33
N GLY A 160 1.51 -1.21 -16.39
CA GLY A 160 1.58 -1.69 -15.02
C GLY A 160 2.42 -2.94 -14.84
N CYS A 161 2.09 -3.77 -13.85
CA CYS A 161 2.89 -4.95 -13.51
C CYS A 161 2.64 -6.12 -14.45
N ALA A 162 3.60 -6.40 -15.33
CA ALA A 162 3.57 -7.56 -16.21
C ALA A 162 4.06 -8.87 -15.53
N THR A 163 4.61 -8.79 -14.32
CA THR A 163 5.18 -9.91 -13.55
C THR A 163 4.45 -10.19 -12.25
N CYS A 164 3.37 -9.47 -11.98
CA CYS A 164 2.53 -9.72 -10.81
C CYS A 164 1.89 -11.11 -10.90
N THR A 165 1.85 -11.80 -9.76
CA THR A 165 1.20 -13.10 -9.67
C THR A 165 -0.17 -12.95 -8.99
N PRO A 166 -1.22 -13.61 -9.49
CA PRO A 166 -2.54 -13.59 -8.89
C PRO A 166 -2.62 -14.52 -7.67
N ILE A 167 -3.71 -14.41 -6.91
CA ILE A 167 -4.09 -15.45 -5.94
C ILE A 167 -4.61 -16.69 -6.67
N VAL A 168 -5.30 -16.47 -7.79
CA VAL A 168 -5.92 -17.51 -8.61
C VAL A 168 -5.55 -17.28 -10.08
N THR A 169 -5.08 -18.33 -10.75
CA THR A 169 -4.88 -18.30 -12.21
C THR A 169 -6.08 -18.89 -12.92
N VAL A 170 -6.67 -18.15 -13.84
CA VAL A 170 -7.79 -18.62 -14.69
C VAL A 170 -7.26 -19.00 -16.07
N GLY A 171 -7.22 -20.30 -16.35
CA GLY A 171 -6.76 -20.85 -17.61
C GLY A 171 -7.87 -21.00 -18.65
N PRO A 172 -7.52 -21.52 -19.85
CA PRO A 172 -8.48 -21.82 -20.89
C PRO A 172 -9.57 -22.79 -20.41
N GLY A 173 -10.82 -22.53 -20.83
CA GLY A 173 -11.99 -23.34 -20.44
C GLY A 173 -12.36 -23.16 -18.95
N ASP A 174 -12.11 -21.99 -18.41
CA ASP A 174 -12.41 -21.61 -17.02
C ASP A 174 -11.75 -22.52 -15.95
N THR A 175 -10.61 -23.13 -16.33
CA THR A 175 -9.81 -23.91 -15.36
C THR A 175 -9.18 -22.97 -14.34
N VAL A 176 -9.25 -23.33 -13.06
CA VAL A 176 -8.74 -22.51 -11.93
C VAL A 176 -7.62 -23.27 -11.23
N THR A 177 -6.47 -22.60 -11.04
CA THR A 177 -5.31 -23.12 -10.31
C THR A 177 -4.74 -22.09 -9.36
#